data_1ec023c8c7e9a5e6c401f8e7d6285da4
#
_entry.id   1ec023c8c7e9a5e6c401f8e7d6285da4
#
_cell.length_a   1.000
_cell.length_b   1.000
_cell.length_c   1.000
_cell.angle_alpha   90.00
_cell.angle_beta   90.00
_cell.angle_gamma   90.00
#
_symmetry.space_group_name_H-M   'P 1'
#
loop_
_entity.id
_entity.type
_entity.pdbx_description
1 polymer ?
#
loop_
_entity_poly.entity_id
_entity_poly.type
_entity_poly.pdbx_seq_one_letter_code
_entity_poly.pdbx_strand_id
1 'polypeptide(L)'
;MTEYRKDIINAAAAALPWEKLEDRNILVTGATGLIGGCLVEILMAHRERSYHVFAAGRDEKRAHARFARYWHDERFHFIKFDVSEPLAGDAVFHYIIHAASNASPVFFAKSPVEIIKSNVYGTANLIDYGRNHGLERFLYVSSGEIYGQGTGEKAFTETDSGYVDCATPRACYPSSKRAAETLCVAYAEEYGVDAVIVRPSHTYGPHFTGSDNRVFCQFIRNVLRGEDIVMKSDGSQMRSWCYVADCALAMLYVLLNGERGNAYNIADTSSVFSIREMAETLAHQAGRKVVFAIPEDAEKKVFTKISYAVFATDKLEALGWKPLAGDWQQKLQTTIREEMEKAN
;
A
#
# COMPACT_ATOMS: atom_id res chain seq x y z
N MET A 1 12.56 9.61 20.11
CA MET A 1 11.79 9.65 18.82
C MET A 1 12.45 8.65 17.90
N THR A 2 11.70 7.65 17.41
CA THR A 2 12.22 6.61 16.52
C THR A 2 12.55 7.16 15.13
N GLU A 3 13.36 6.44 14.36
CA GLU A 3 13.68 6.83 12.98
C GLU A 3 12.42 6.82 12.10
N TYR A 4 11.56 5.80 12.26
CA TYR A 4 10.27 5.77 11.56
C TYR A 4 9.44 7.03 11.83
N ARG A 5 9.41 7.48 13.08
CA ARG A 5 8.67 8.72 13.41
C ARG A 5 9.29 9.96 12.78
N LYS A 6 10.61 10.01 12.61
CA LYS A 6 11.28 11.07 11.86
C LYS A 6 10.88 11.04 10.39
N ASP A 7 10.79 9.84 9.79
CA ASP A 7 10.35 9.67 8.40
C ASP A 7 8.92 10.17 8.19
N ILE A 8 8.01 9.86 9.13
CA ILE A 8 6.63 10.39 9.12
C ILE A 8 6.61 11.93 9.17
N ILE A 9 7.42 12.54 10.03
CA ILE A 9 7.50 14.00 10.16
C ILE A 9 8.10 14.63 8.90
N ASN A 10 9.14 14.02 8.34
CA ASN A 10 9.78 14.49 7.11
C ASN A 10 8.81 14.40 5.92
N ALA A 11 8.05 13.31 5.82
CA ALA A 11 7.01 13.17 4.80
C ALA A 11 5.90 14.22 4.97
N ALA A 12 5.49 14.51 6.21
CA ALA A 12 4.49 15.53 6.51
C ALA A 12 4.99 16.96 6.26
N ALA A 13 6.30 17.17 6.21
CA ALA A 13 6.93 18.46 5.91
C ALA A 13 7.26 18.62 4.40
N ALA A 14 6.90 17.65 3.56
CA ALA A 14 7.15 17.73 2.12
C ALA A 14 6.43 18.93 1.51
N ALA A 15 7.06 19.53 0.49
CA ALA A 15 6.51 20.65 -0.27
C ALA A 15 5.37 20.21 -1.18
N LEU A 16 4.20 19.97 -0.61
CA LEU A 16 2.95 19.64 -1.26
C LEU A 16 1.98 20.82 -1.18
N PRO A 17 1.01 20.94 -2.09
CA PRO A 17 -0.04 21.96 -2.02
C PRO A 17 -1.07 21.61 -0.93
N TRP A 18 -0.64 21.63 0.34
CA TRP A 18 -1.45 21.29 1.51
C TRP A 18 -2.69 22.16 1.66
N GLU A 19 -2.66 23.38 1.13
CA GLU A 19 -3.80 24.32 1.09
C GLU A 19 -5.03 23.73 0.39
N LYS A 20 -4.86 22.75 -0.53
CA LYS A 20 -5.99 22.04 -1.15
C LYS A 20 -6.80 21.21 -0.15
N LEU A 21 -6.20 20.88 1.00
CA LEU A 21 -6.86 20.08 2.04
C LEU A 21 -7.45 20.96 3.16
N GLU A 22 -7.24 22.28 3.14
CA GLU A 22 -7.75 23.18 4.19
C GLU A 22 -9.27 23.03 4.35
N ASP A 23 -9.71 22.83 5.60
CA ASP A 23 -11.11 22.63 6.01
C ASP A 23 -11.81 21.49 5.27
N ARG A 24 -11.07 20.47 4.86
CA ARG A 24 -11.59 19.29 4.18
C ARG A 24 -11.64 18.06 5.09
N ASN A 25 -12.55 17.16 4.79
CA ASN A 25 -12.65 15.84 5.41
C ASN A 25 -12.00 14.81 4.48
N ILE A 26 -11.04 14.07 5.00
CA ILE A 26 -10.28 13.06 4.27
C ILE A 26 -10.62 11.68 4.84
N LEU A 27 -11.30 10.84 4.07
CA LEU A 27 -11.56 9.45 4.44
C LEU A 27 -10.43 8.55 3.92
N VAL A 28 -9.81 7.79 4.81
CA VAL A 28 -8.82 6.75 4.48
C VAL A 28 -9.38 5.40 4.86
N THR A 29 -9.77 4.58 3.88
CA THR A 29 -10.17 3.19 4.13
C THR A 29 -8.95 2.28 4.20
N GLY A 30 -9.06 1.14 4.91
CA GLY A 30 -7.89 0.30 5.15
C GLY A 30 -6.85 0.95 6.06
N ALA A 31 -7.26 1.91 6.87
CA ALA A 31 -6.41 2.73 7.73
C ALA A 31 -5.58 1.93 8.74
N THR A 32 -6.01 0.73 9.13
CA THR A 32 -5.24 -0.14 10.04
C THR A 32 -4.22 -1.04 9.33
N GLY A 33 -4.11 -0.95 8.00
CA GLY A 33 -3.12 -1.65 7.18
C GLY A 33 -1.77 -0.95 7.15
N LEU A 34 -0.80 -1.57 6.48
CA LEU A 34 0.57 -1.04 6.35
C LEU A 34 0.57 0.37 5.72
N ILE A 35 0.06 0.50 4.50
CA ILE A 35 0.10 1.75 3.73
C ILE A 35 -0.91 2.76 4.29
N GLY A 36 -2.17 2.35 4.49
CA GLY A 36 -3.22 3.23 4.97
C GLY A 36 -2.90 3.82 6.36
N GLY A 37 -2.30 3.01 7.25
CA GLY A 37 -1.88 3.48 8.57
C GLY A 37 -0.76 4.52 8.50
N CYS A 38 0.24 4.28 7.67
CA CYS A 38 1.32 5.24 7.44
C CYS A 38 0.79 6.57 6.86
N LEU A 39 -0.14 6.48 5.90
CA LEU A 39 -0.76 7.66 5.31
C LEU A 39 -1.52 8.50 6.35
N VAL A 40 -2.33 7.85 7.21
CA VAL A 40 -3.01 8.54 8.33
C VAL A 40 -2.00 9.21 9.25
N GLU A 41 -0.88 8.53 9.58
CA GLU A 41 0.16 9.11 10.44
C GLU A 41 0.85 10.33 9.82
N ILE A 42 1.08 10.33 8.49
CA ILE A 42 1.63 11.49 7.77
C ILE A 42 0.64 12.65 7.79
N LEU A 43 -0.62 12.41 7.44
CA LEU A 43 -1.67 13.42 7.46
C LEU A 43 -1.80 14.04 8.87
N MET A 44 -1.81 13.22 9.91
CA MET A 44 -1.91 13.68 11.29
C MET A 44 -0.63 14.34 11.82
N ALA A 45 0.51 14.11 11.20
CA ALA A 45 1.79 14.74 11.59
C ALA A 45 1.99 16.12 10.95
N HIS A 46 1.25 16.47 9.92
CA HIS A 46 1.32 17.80 9.30
C HIS A 46 0.89 18.87 10.31
N ARG A 47 1.75 19.88 10.55
CA ARG A 47 1.60 20.81 11.69
C ARG A 47 0.49 21.84 11.48
N GLU A 48 0.34 22.33 10.26
CA GLU A 48 -0.56 23.42 9.89
C GLU A 48 -1.93 22.94 9.41
N ARG A 49 -2.29 21.66 9.77
CA ARG A 49 -3.54 21.06 9.29
C ARG A 49 -4.78 21.74 9.87
N SER A 50 -5.69 22.11 9.00
CA SER A 50 -7.07 22.49 9.33
C SER A 50 -8.08 21.38 8.96
N TYR A 51 -7.66 20.37 8.20
CA TYR A 51 -8.49 19.26 7.75
C TYR A 51 -8.71 18.19 8.83
N HIS A 52 -9.78 17.43 8.67
CA HIS A 52 -10.10 16.27 9.49
C HIS A 52 -9.74 14.96 8.77
N VAL A 53 -9.19 14.00 9.53
CA VAL A 53 -8.81 12.68 9.02
C VAL A 53 -9.77 11.63 9.60
N PHE A 54 -10.48 10.95 8.73
CA PHE A 54 -11.38 9.86 9.05
C PHE A 54 -10.71 8.54 8.68
N ALA A 55 -10.20 7.84 9.68
CA ALA A 55 -9.57 6.54 9.54
C ALA A 55 -10.63 5.44 9.58
N ALA A 56 -10.85 4.73 8.46
CA ALA A 56 -11.88 3.70 8.41
C ALA A 56 -11.27 2.29 8.37
N GLY A 57 -11.86 1.39 9.18
CA GLY A 57 -11.43 0.00 9.26
C GLY A 57 -12.38 -0.87 10.07
N ARG A 58 -12.22 -2.18 10.03
CA ARG A 58 -13.11 -3.14 10.69
C ARG A 58 -12.79 -3.38 12.17
N ASP A 59 -11.55 -3.14 12.56
CA ASP A 59 -11.03 -3.47 13.89
C ASP A 59 -10.65 -2.20 14.65
N GLU A 60 -11.55 -1.76 15.53
CA GLU A 60 -11.37 -0.57 16.35
C GLU A 60 -10.26 -0.72 17.38
N LYS A 61 -10.06 -1.92 17.95
CA LYS A 61 -8.98 -2.17 18.92
C LYS A 61 -7.61 -1.97 18.26
N ARG A 62 -7.45 -2.47 17.04
CA ARG A 62 -6.24 -2.27 16.25
C ARG A 62 -6.07 -0.79 15.89
N ALA A 63 -7.14 -0.10 15.51
CA ALA A 63 -7.10 1.32 15.21
C ALA A 63 -6.68 2.13 16.45
N HIS A 64 -7.25 1.84 17.60
CA HIS A 64 -6.89 2.49 18.86
C HIS A 64 -5.40 2.28 19.21
N ALA A 65 -4.90 1.05 19.09
CA ALA A 65 -3.49 0.76 19.34
C ALA A 65 -2.57 1.47 18.33
N ARG A 66 -2.93 1.52 17.03
CA ARG A 66 -2.15 2.17 15.99
C ARG A 66 -2.11 3.69 16.14
N PHE A 67 -3.26 4.28 16.46
CA PHE A 67 -3.46 5.73 16.46
C PHE A 67 -3.64 6.30 17.88
N ALA A 68 -3.16 5.60 18.91
CA ALA A 68 -3.28 6.03 20.31
C ALA A 68 -2.82 7.48 20.53
N ARG A 69 -1.78 7.91 19.83
CA ARG A 69 -1.26 9.29 19.87
C ARG A 69 -2.26 10.33 19.40
N TYR A 70 -3.14 9.98 18.46
CA TYR A 70 -4.09 10.89 17.83
C TYR A 70 -5.52 10.67 18.30
N TRP A 71 -5.76 9.66 19.15
CA TRP A 71 -7.11 9.22 19.49
C TRP A 71 -7.97 10.29 20.13
N HIS A 72 -7.37 11.26 20.79
CA HIS A 72 -8.05 12.40 21.43
C HIS A 72 -7.83 13.73 20.70
N ASP A 73 -7.23 13.70 19.50
CA ASP A 73 -7.12 14.88 18.64
C ASP A 73 -8.48 15.14 17.98
N GLU A 74 -9.01 16.36 18.10
CA GLU A 74 -10.32 16.75 17.57
C GLU A 74 -10.47 16.58 16.06
N ARG A 75 -9.35 16.48 15.34
CA ARG A 75 -9.29 16.30 13.89
C ARG A 75 -9.05 14.86 13.46
N PHE A 76 -8.95 13.94 14.40
CA PHE A 76 -8.86 12.50 14.14
C PHE A 76 -10.18 11.81 14.47
N HIS A 77 -10.71 11.04 13.53
CA HIS A 77 -11.95 10.29 13.71
C HIS A 77 -11.74 8.84 13.26
N PHE A 78 -12.24 7.89 14.03
CA PHE A 78 -12.27 6.49 13.59
C PHE A 78 -13.70 6.10 13.20
N ILE A 79 -13.82 5.43 12.03
CA ILE A 79 -15.08 4.88 11.53
C ILE A 79 -14.94 3.37 11.43
N LYS A 80 -15.75 2.62 12.18
CA LYS A 80 -15.85 1.17 12.01
C LYS A 80 -16.66 0.88 10.76
N PHE A 81 -15.98 0.39 9.71
CA PHE A 81 -16.59 0.23 8.40
C PHE A 81 -15.97 -0.96 7.63
N ASP A 82 -16.82 -1.74 6.97
CA ASP A 82 -16.42 -2.71 5.95
C ASP A 82 -16.76 -2.18 4.57
N VAL A 83 -15.77 -2.01 3.71
CA VAL A 83 -15.93 -1.42 2.38
C VAL A 83 -16.79 -2.25 1.42
N SER A 84 -16.99 -3.55 1.71
CA SER A 84 -17.91 -4.39 0.92
C SER A 84 -19.38 -4.01 1.11
N GLU A 85 -19.69 -3.23 2.14
CA GLU A 85 -21.03 -2.71 2.43
C GLU A 85 -21.14 -1.23 2.02
N PRO A 86 -22.34 -0.72 1.69
CA PRO A 86 -22.55 0.70 1.47
C PRO A 86 -22.18 1.54 2.69
N LEU A 87 -21.51 2.67 2.47
CA LEU A 87 -21.27 3.63 3.55
C LEU A 87 -22.59 4.36 3.88
N ALA A 88 -22.94 4.37 5.16
CA ALA A 88 -24.17 4.98 5.65
C ALA A 88 -23.91 6.36 6.30
N GLY A 89 -24.96 7.21 6.32
CA GLY A 89 -24.92 8.55 6.93
C GLY A 89 -24.73 9.67 5.92
N ASP A 90 -24.63 10.91 6.42
CA ASP A 90 -24.61 12.12 5.59
C ASP A 90 -23.28 12.89 5.70
N ALA A 91 -22.22 12.23 6.22
CA ALA A 91 -20.92 12.86 6.39
C ALA A 91 -20.31 13.21 5.01
N VAL A 92 -19.84 14.43 4.88
CA VAL A 92 -19.14 14.89 3.69
C VAL A 92 -17.69 14.45 3.75
N PHE A 93 -17.22 13.73 2.74
CA PHE A 93 -15.81 13.41 2.54
C PHE A 93 -15.33 14.01 1.22
N HIS A 94 -14.59 15.09 1.32
CA HIS A 94 -14.06 15.80 0.15
C HIS A 94 -13.00 14.99 -0.58
N TYR A 95 -12.19 14.24 0.19
CA TYR A 95 -11.18 13.33 -0.33
C TYR A 95 -11.43 11.92 0.21
N ILE A 96 -11.47 10.94 -0.67
CA ILE A 96 -11.56 9.53 -0.29
C ILE A 96 -10.33 8.79 -0.83
N ILE A 97 -9.58 8.17 0.07
CA ILE A 97 -8.43 7.34 -0.26
C ILE A 97 -8.80 5.89 0.04
N HIS A 98 -9.05 5.12 -1.02
CA HIS A 98 -9.47 3.73 -0.89
C HIS A 98 -8.27 2.79 -0.92
N ALA A 99 -7.70 2.51 0.29
CA ALA A 99 -6.60 1.59 0.49
C ALA A 99 -7.02 0.24 1.15
N ALA A 100 -8.32 0.04 1.34
CA ALA A 100 -8.85 -1.20 1.91
C ALA A 100 -8.81 -2.33 0.88
N SER A 101 -7.89 -3.24 1.04
CA SER A 101 -7.80 -4.49 0.29
C SER A 101 -6.93 -5.47 1.04
N ASN A 102 -7.23 -6.77 0.94
CA ASN A 102 -6.36 -7.78 1.49
C ASN A 102 -5.36 -8.27 0.43
N ALA A 103 -4.13 -7.79 0.53
CA ALA A 103 -3.05 -8.09 -0.42
C ALA A 103 -2.21 -9.31 -0.01
N SER A 104 -2.63 -10.07 1.02
CA SER A 104 -1.88 -11.22 1.52
C SER A 104 -2.23 -12.49 0.73
N PRO A 105 -1.25 -13.21 0.14
CA PRO A 105 -1.48 -14.36 -0.73
C PRO A 105 -2.30 -15.48 -0.13
N VAL A 106 -2.24 -15.69 1.20
CA VAL A 106 -3.06 -16.71 1.90
C VAL A 106 -4.56 -16.46 1.72
N PHE A 107 -4.97 -15.19 1.69
CA PHE A 107 -6.38 -14.86 1.51
C PHE A 107 -6.85 -15.00 0.06
N PHE A 108 -5.95 -14.95 -0.92
CA PHE A 108 -6.30 -15.22 -2.32
C PHE A 108 -6.80 -16.68 -2.51
N ALA A 109 -6.29 -17.60 -1.69
CA ALA A 109 -6.75 -18.98 -1.68
C ALA A 109 -7.95 -19.21 -0.76
N LYS A 110 -8.03 -18.52 0.40
CA LYS A 110 -9.06 -18.73 1.41
C LYS A 110 -10.36 -17.99 1.17
N SER A 111 -10.29 -16.78 0.63
CA SER A 111 -11.43 -15.86 0.53
C SER A 111 -11.39 -15.06 -0.78
N PRO A 112 -11.29 -15.71 -1.96
CA PRO A 112 -11.15 -15.01 -3.23
C PRO A 112 -12.37 -14.14 -3.58
N VAL A 113 -13.57 -14.56 -3.19
CA VAL A 113 -14.81 -13.82 -3.45
C VAL A 113 -14.85 -12.51 -2.67
N GLU A 114 -14.48 -12.53 -1.40
CA GLU A 114 -14.43 -11.35 -0.54
C GLU A 114 -13.39 -10.34 -1.03
N ILE A 115 -12.28 -10.81 -1.63
CA ILE A 115 -11.29 -9.94 -2.25
C ILE A 115 -11.87 -9.23 -3.47
N ILE A 116 -12.58 -9.94 -4.33
CA ILE A 116 -13.25 -9.34 -5.50
C ILE A 116 -14.28 -8.31 -5.03
N LYS A 117 -15.14 -8.68 -4.07
CA LYS A 117 -16.16 -7.77 -3.53
C LYS A 117 -15.56 -6.51 -2.93
N SER A 118 -14.56 -6.63 -2.07
CA SER A 118 -13.94 -5.46 -1.44
C SER A 118 -13.25 -4.53 -2.44
N ASN A 119 -12.65 -5.06 -3.50
CA ASN A 119 -12.00 -4.25 -4.53
C ASN A 119 -13.02 -3.59 -5.48
N VAL A 120 -14.02 -4.33 -5.97
CA VAL A 120 -14.95 -3.83 -6.99
C VAL A 120 -16.14 -3.12 -6.34
N TYR A 121 -16.86 -3.79 -5.44
CA TYR A 121 -18.04 -3.18 -4.80
C TYR A 121 -17.62 -2.09 -3.82
N GLY A 122 -16.49 -2.29 -3.09
CA GLY A 122 -15.95 -1.25 -2.21
C GLY A 122 -15.62 0.03 -2.96
N THR A 123 -15.02 -0.09 -4.15
CA THR A 123 -14.74 1.08 -5.00
C THR A 123 -16.02 1.75 -5.45
N ALA A 124 -17.00 0.98 -5.98
CA ALA A 124 -18.29 1.52 -6.42
C ALA A 124 -19.05 2.21 -5.28
N ASN A 125 -19.19 1.52 -4.12
CA ASN A 125 -19.90 2.05 -2.96
C ASN A 125 -19.32 3.38 -2.47
N LEU A 126 -17.99 3.49 -2.42
CA LEU A 126 -17.31 4.70 -1.95
C LEU A 126 -17.41 5.85 -2.95
N ILE A 127 -17.32 5.57 -4.26
CA ILE A 127 -17.49 6.60 -5.29
C ILE A 127 -18.94 7.07 -5.34
N ASP A 128 -19.92 6.15 -5.30
CA ASP A 128 -21.35 6.50 -5.30
C ASP A 128 -21.73 7.31 -4.06
N TYR A 129 -21.21 6.92 -2.89
CA TYR A 129 -21.39 7.73 -1.69
C TYR A 129 -20.79 9.13 -1.89
N GLY A 130 -19.52 9.20 -2.27
CA GLY A 130 -18.79 10.46 -2.39
C GLY A 130 -19.44 11.44 -3.38
N ARG A 131 -19.82 10.97 -4.57
CA ARG A 131 -20.45 11.84 -5.60
C ARG A 131 -21.80 12.42 -5.14
N ASN A 132 -22.50 11.74 -4.23
CA ASN A 132 -23.75 12.24 -3.66
C ASN A 132 -23.52 13.14 -2.43
N HIS A 133 -22.30 13.22 -1.90
CA HIS A 133 -21.95 13.92 -0.65
C HIS A 133 -20.71 14.84 -0.81
N GLY A 134 -20.54 15.46 -1.98
CA GLY A 134 -19.54 16.52 -2.14
C GLY A 134 -18.08 16.06 -2.29
N LEU A 135 -17.86 14.87 -2.86
CA LEU A 135 -16.51 14.38 -3.18
C LEU A 135 -15.81 15.33 -4.17
N GLU A 136 -14.63 15.78 -3.81
CA GLU A 136 -13.75 16.57 -4.67
C GLU A 136 -12.76 15.67 -5.42
N ARG A 137 -12.18 14.64 -4.73
CA ARG A 137 -11.28 13.68 -5.37
C ARG A 137 -11.29 12.32 -4.71
N PHE A 138 -11.19 11.28 -5.55
CA PHE A 138 -11.05 9.88 -5.16
C PHE A 138 -9.69 9.34 -5.56
N LEU A 139 -8.93 8.76 -4.61
CA LEU A 139 -7.69 8.03 -4.90
C LEU A 139 -7.91 6.54 -4.67
N TYR A 140 -7.73 5.77 -5.73
CA TYR A 140 -7.77 4.31 -5.66
C TYR A 140 -6.37 3.72 -5.50
N VAL A 141 -6.17 2.93 -4.45
CA VAL A 141 -4.92 2.18 -4.25
C VAL A 141 -5.05 0.82 -4.94
N SER A 142 -4.50 0.75 -6.14
CA SER A 142 -4.37 -0.46 -6.94
C SER A 142 -3.14 -1.28 -6.50
N SER A 143 -2.45 -1.90 -7.41
CA SER A 143 -1.27 -2.73 -7.15
C SER A 143 -0.48 -2.95 -8.43
N GLY A 144 0.84 -3.15 -8.32
CA GLY A 144 1.65 -3.64 -9.42
C GLY A 144 1.28 -5.05 -9.91
N GLU A 145 0.49 -5.82 -9.16
CA GLU A 145 -0.01 -7.12 -9.63
C GLU A 145 -0.95 -7.04 -10.84
N ILE A 146 -1.50 -5.86 -11.14
CA ILE A 146 -2.33 -5.65 -12.34
C ILE A 146 -1.56 -5.92 -13.62
N TYR A 147 -0.25 -5.74 -13.61
CA TYR A 147 0.58 -6.00 -14.79
C TYR A 147 0.59 -7.48 -15.19
N GLY A 148 0.36 -8.40 -14.25
CA GLY A 148 0.40 -9.82 -14.53
C GLY A 148 1.80 -10.29 -14.95
N GLN A 149 1.85 -11.31 -15.81
CA GLN A 149 3.10 -11.85 -16.31
C GLN A 149 3.59 -11.02 -17.51
N GLY A 150 4.70 -10.32 -17.34
CA GLY A 150 5.36 -9.58 -18.39
C GLY A 150 6.21 -10.46 -19.30
N THR A 151 6.71 -9.88 -20.38
CA THR A 151 7.65 -10.50 -21.30
C THR A 151 9.05 -9.87 -21.14
N GLY A 152 10.00 -10.64 -20.64
CA GLY A 152 11.39 -10.18 -20.47
C GLY A 152 11.61 -9.34 -19.20
N GLU A 153 12.73 -8.61 -19.20
CA GLU A 153 13.25 -7.81 -18.06
C GLU A 153 13.09 -6.30 -18.29
N LYS A 154 12.00 -5.89 -18.91
CA LYS A 154 11.67 -4.47 -19.07
C LYS A 154 10.85 -3.98 -17.87
N ALA A 155 11.17 -2.79 -17.36
CA ALA A 155 10.36 -2.13 -16.35
C ALA A 155 8.95 -1.82 -16.90
N PHE A 156 7.91 -2.10 -16.09
CA PHE A 156 6.52 -1.79 -16.43
C PHE A 156 6.27 -0.29 -16.37
N THR A 157 5.71 0.24 -17.44
CA THR A 157 5.10 1.56 -17.48
C THR A 157 3.59 1.46 -17.21
N GLU A 158 2.92 2.57 -17.00
CA GLU A 158 1.47 2.56 -16.72
C GLU A 158 0.62 2.09 -17.91
N THR A 159 1.17 2.05 -19.10
CA THR A 159 0.51 1.56 -20.33
C THR A 159 0.70 0.06 -20.57
N ASP A 160 1.57 -0.61 -19.81
CA ASP A 160 1.85 -2.03 -20.00
C ASP A 160 0.71 -2.90 -19.43
N SER A 161 0.48 -4.06 -20.07
CA SER A 161 -0.45 -5.09 -19.60
C SER A 161 0.07 -6.47 -20.01
N GLY A 162 0.14 -7.36 -19.03
CA GLY A 162 0.57 -8.74 -19.24
C GLY A 162 -0.53 -9.75 -18.93
N TYR A 163 -0.19 -11.02 -19.06
CA TYR A 163 -1.15 -12.12 -18.90
C TYR A 163 -1.52 -12.35 -17.43
N VAL A 164 -2.83 -12.52 -17.20
CA VAL A 164 -3.41 -12.99 -15.94
C VAL A 164 -4.32 -14.16 -16.27
N ASP A 165 -4.05 -15.35 -15.70
CA ASP A 165 -4.89 -16.54 -15.88
C ASP A 165 -6.16 -16.40 -15.03
N CYS A 166 -7.22 -15.88 -15.63
CA CYS A 166 -8.49 -15.64 -14.97
C CYS A 166 -9.25 -16.92 -14.59
N ALA A 167 -8.83 -18.09 -15.07
CA ALA A 167 -9.43 -19.36 -14.72
C ALA A 167 -8.93 -19.97 -13.38
N THR A 168 -8.16 -19.19 -12.62
CA THR A 168 -7.64 -19.61 -11.31
C THR A 168 -8.14 -18.71 -10.19
N PRO A 169 -8.40 -19.23 -8.97
CA PRO A 169 -8.74 -18.38 -7.82
C PRO A 169 -7.67 -17.35 -7.49
N ARG A 170 -6.40 -17.60 -7.81
CA ARG A 170 -5.28 -16.66 -7.61
C ARG A 170 -5.48 -15.35 -8.36
N ALA A 171 -6.20 -15.38 -9.47
CA ALA A 171 -6.49 -14.19 -10.27
C ALA A 171 -7.47 -13.22 -9.59
N CYS A 172 -8.12 -13.60 -8.49
CA CYS A 172 -9.08 -12.75 -7.77
C CYS A 172 -8.52 -11.36 -7.47
N TYR A 173 -7.25 -11.28 -7.08
CA TYR A 173 -6.61 -10.02 -6.71
C TYR A 173 -6.25 -9.16 -7.94
N PRO A 174 -5.39 -9.61 -8.87
CA PRO A 174 -5.04 -8.79 -10.03
C PRO A 174 -6.25 -8.45 -10.91
N SER A 175 -7.18 -9.39 -11.12
CA SER A 175 -8.36 -9.14 -11.96
C SER A 175 -9.32 -8.14 -11.33
N SER A 176 -9.59 -8.24 -10.03
CA SER A 176 -10.45 -7.28 -9.34
C SER A 176 -9.80 -5.90 -9.20
N LYS A 177 -8.48 -5.82 -9.07
CA LYS A 177 -7.75 -4.54 -9.12
C LYS A 177 -7.86 -3.88 -10.50
N ARG A 178 -7.70 -4.64 -11.60
CA ARG A 178 -7.95 -4.15 -12.98
C ARG A 178 -9.38 -3.64 -13.15
N ALA A 179 -10.38 -4.44 -12.71
CA ALA A 179 -11.78 -4.07 -12.80
C ALA A 179 -12.09 -2.77 -12.05
N ALA A 180 -11.51 -2.60 -10.84
CA ALA A 180 -11.71 -1.40 -10.04
C ALA A 180 -10.99 -0.17 -10.63
N GLU A 181 -9.82 -0.33 -11.28
CA GLU A 181 -9.19 0.76 -12.04
C GLU A 181 -10.10 1.20 -13.21
N THR A 182 -10.61 0.22 -13.97
CA THR A 182 -11.54 0.50 -15.08
C THR A 182 -12.79 1.22 -14.57
N LEU A 183 -13.30 0.81 -13.39
CA LEU A 183 -14.44 1.45 -12.77
C LEU A 183 -14.16 2.91 -12.41
N CYS A 184 -12.98 3.22 -11.84
CA CYS A 184 -12.56 4.59 -11.57
C CYS A 184 -12.53 5.45 -12.84
N VAL A 185 -11.97 4.93 -13.94
CA VAL A 185 -11.93 5.62 -15.23
C VAL A 185 -13.34 5.81 -15.80
N ALA A 186 -14.21 4.79 -15.71
CA ALA A 186 -15.59 4.88 -16.15
C ALA A 186 -16.39 5.95 -15.38
N TYR A 187 -16.25 6.02 -14.06
CA TYR A 187 -16.85 7.09 -13.25
C TYR A 187 -16.30 8.48 -13.60
N ALA A 188 -15.02 8.57 -13.95
CA ALA A 188 -14.43 9.83 -14.39
C ALA A 188 -15.02 10.31 -15.72
N GLU A 189 -15.22 9.41 -16.66
CA GLU A 189 -15.79 9.74 -17.98
C GLU A 189 -17.32 9.97 -17.93
N GLU A 190 -18.06 9.07 -17.27
CA GLU A 190 -19.53 9.11 -17.30
C GLU A 190 -20.13 10.15 -16.34
N TYR A 191 -19.52 10.33 -15.17
CA TYR A 191 -20.06 11.19 -14.10
C TYR A 191 -19.17 12.37 -13.74
N GLY A 192 -18.02 12.53 -14.38
CA GLY A 192 -17.08 13.62 -14.09
C GLY A 192 -16.37 13.51 -12.75
N VAL A 193 -16.35 12.32 -12.11
CA VAL A 193 -15.65 12.09 -10.85
C VAL A 193 -14.16 12.34 -11.04
N ASP A 194 -13.55 13.14 -10.18
CA ASP A 194 -12.09 13.31 -10.18
C ASP A 194 -11.44 12.12 -9.47
N ALA A 195 -11.17 11.04 -10.20
CA ALA A 195 -10.53 9.84 -9.71
C ALA A 195 -9.09 9.74 -10.22
N VAL A 196 -8.16 9.40 -9.31
CA VAL A 196 -6.75 9.09 -9.61
C VAL A 196 -6.40 7.72 -9.05
N ILE A 197 -5.43 7.05 -9.69
CA ILE A 197 -5.08 5.66 -9.39
C ILE A 197 -3.59 5.58 -9.06
N VAL A 198 -3.23 4.81 -8.03
CA VAL A 198 -1.84 4.50 -7.72
C VAL A 198 -1.61 3.00 -7.78
N ARG A 199 -0.46 2.60 -8.31
CA ARG A 199 -0.01 1.19 -8.43
C ARG A 199 1.26 0.96 -7.60
N PRO A 200 1.13 0.76 -6.28
CA PRO A 200 2.28 0.49 -5.44
C PRO A 200 3.01 -0.79 -5.87
N SER A 201 4.34 -0.72 -5.86
CA SER A 201 5.23 -1.86 -5.96
C SER A 201 5.24 -2.66 -4.64
N HIS A 202 6.22 -3.57 -4.46
CA HIS A 202 6.37 -4.32 -3.22
C HIS A 202 6.73 -3.36 -2.08
N THR A 203 5.72 -2.96 -1.32
CA THR A 203 5.87 -2.02 -0.20
C THR A 203 6.20 -2.76 1.08
N TYR A 204 7.29 -2.33 1.74
CA TYR A 204 7.74 -2.81 3.05
C TYR A 204 7.81 -1.68 4.06
N GLY A 205 7.85 -2.02 5.34
CA GLY A 205 7.95 -1.04 6.42
C GLY A 205 7.38 -1.59 7.73
N PRO A 206 7.48 -0.85 8.82
CA PRO A 206 6.96 -1.25 10.11
C PRO A 206 5.44 -1.20 10.18
N HIS A 207 4.89 -1.78 11.26
CA HIS A 207 3.46 -1.83 11.54
C HIS A 207 2.62 -2.65 10.55
N PHE A 208 3.23 -3.64 9.89
CA PHE A 208 2.47 -4.63 9.14
C PHE A 208 1.58 -5.47 10.08
N THR A 209 0.49 -5.99 9.56
CA THR A 209 -0.47 -6.72 10.39
C THR A 209 0.01 -8.13 10.74
N GLY A 210 -0.42 -8.69 11.86
CA GLY A 210 -0.06 -10.05 12.25
C GLY A 210 -0.46 -11.12 11.21
N SER A 211 -1.51 -10.86 10.43
CA SER A 211 -1.98 -11.73 9.35
C SER A 211 -1.28 -11.51 8.00
N ASP A 212 -0.42 -10.49 7.88
CA ASP A 212 0.34 -10.25 6.65
C ASP A 212 1.44 -11.30 6.50
N ASN A 213 1.33 -12.15 5.48
CA ASN A 213 2.27 -13.22 5.21
C ASN A 213 3.10 -13.00 3.94
N ARG A 214 3.22 -11.76 3.47
CA ARG A 214 4.15 -11.41 2.41
C ARG A 214 5.58 -11.73 2.84
N VAL A 215 6.44 -11.99 1.88
CA VAL A 215 7.78 -12.51 2.11
C VAL A 215 8.60 -11.65 3.09
N PHE A 216 8.58 -10.32 2.95
CA PHE A 216 9.32 -9.42 3.84
C PHE A 216 8.83 -9.51 5.30
N CYS A 217 7.50 -9.66 5.51
CA CYS A 217 6.93 -9.83 6.84
C CYS A 217 7.39 -11.13 7.50
N GLN A 218 7.52 -12.20 6.71
CA GLN A 218 8.02 -13.48 7.22
C GLN A 218 9.49 -13.35 7.63
N PHE A 219 10.33 -12.74 6.80
CA PHE A 219 11.74 -12.53 7.09
C PHE A 219 11.94 -11.66 8.35
N ILE A 220 11.21 -10.57 8.48
CA ILE A 220 11.28 -9.72 9.68
C ILE A 220 10.85 -10.50 10.92
N ARG A 221 9.77 -11.30 10.86
CA ARG A 221 9.36 -12.13 12.01
C ARG A 221 10.41 -13.16 12.40
N ASN A 222 11.09 -13.80 11.45
CA ASN A 222 12.21 -14.70 11.78
C ASN A 222 13.29 -13.93 12.56
N VAL A 223 13.69 -12.78 12.05
CA VAL A 223 14.69 -11.92 12.71
C VAL A 223 14.25 -11.52 14.12
N LEU A 224 13.00 -11.08 14.31
CA LEU A 224 12.47 -10.68 15.61
C LEU A 224 12.45 -11.82 16.64
N ARG A 225 12.27 -13.07 16.17
CA ARG A 225 12.31 -14.28 17.01
C ARG A 225 13.74 -14.79 17.25
N GLY A 226 14.75 -14.15 16.67
CA GLY A 226 16.12 -14.63 16.71
C GLY A 226 16.36 -15.89 15.87
N GLU A 227 15.52 -16.16 14.88
CA GLU A 227 15.58 -17.31 13.97
C GLU A 227 16.33 -16.95 12.68
N ASP A 228 16.91 -17.95 12.01
CA ASP A 228 17.46 -17.81 10.67
C ASP A 228 16.34 -17.61 9.65
N ILE A 229 16.63 -16.92 8.56
CA ILE A 229 15.66 -16.68 7.49
C ILE A 229 15.58 -17.90 6.59
N VAL A 230 14.42 -18.54 6.53
CA VAL A 230 14.17 -19.71 5.69
C VAL A 230 13.58 -19.29 4.34
N MET A 231 14.34 -19.50 3.27
CA MET A 231 13.88 -19.29 1.89
C MET A 231 13.38 -20.59 1.28
N LYS A 232 12.18 -20.52 0.68
CA LYS A 232 11.53 -21.64 -0.02
C LYS A 232 11.75 -21.62 -1.54
N SER A 233 12.57 -20.70 -2.04
CA SER A 233 13.00 -20.59 -3.43
C SER A 233 14.43 -20.05 -3.46
N ASP A 234 15.05 -20.01 -4.64
CA ASP A 234 16.36 -19.41 -4.84
C ASP A 234 16.38 -17.88 -4.61
N GLY A 235 15.19 -17.25 -4.61
CA GLY A 235 15.01 -15.83 -4.37
C GLY A 235 15.50 -14.91 -5.47
N SER A 236 15.75 -15.44 -6.68
CA SER A 236 16.28 -14.68 -7.82
C SER A 236 15.32 -13.64 -8.42
N GLN A 237 14.05 -13.67 -8.00
CA GLN A 237 13.03 -12.77 -8.54
C GLN A 237 13.35 -11.30 -8.22
N MET A 238 13.55 -10.50 -9.27
CA MET A 238 13.80 -9.06 -9.19
C MET A 238 12.51 -8.28 -8.95
N ARG A 239 12.56 -7.31 -8.03
CA ARG A 239 11.42 -6.48 -7.63
C ARG A 239 11.81 -5.03 -7.46
N SER A 240 10.92 -4.12 -7.85
CA SER A 240 10.93 -2.79 -7.25
C SER A 240 10.35 -2.88 -5.85
N TRP A 241 11.04 -2.28 -4.92
CA TRP A 241 10.60 -2.14 -3.54
C TRP A 241 10.32 -0.67 -3.23
N CYS A 242 9.45 -0.43 -2.28
CA CYS A 242 9.16 0.91 -1.82
C CYS A 242 8.98 0.89 -0.30
N TYR A 243 9.70 1.76 0.40
CA TYR A 243 9.48 1.94 1.83
C TYR A 243 8.11 2.57 2.09
N VAL A 244 7.44 2.16 3.16
CA VAL A 244 6.04 2.54 3.39
C VAL A 244 5.82 4.04 3.50
N ALA A 245 6.76 4.79 4.10
CA ALA A 245 6.65 6.25 4.19
C ALA A 245 6.83 6.92 2.82
N ASP A 246 7.73 6.40 1.97
CA ASP A 246 7.89 6.87 0.59
C ASP A 246 6.64 6.59 -0.24
N CYS A 247 6.06 5.40 -0.07
CA CYS A 247 4.82 5.00 -0.75
C CYS A 247 3.66 5.91 -0.34
N ALA A 248 3.49 6.16 0.95
CA ALA A 248 2.41 7.01 1.45
C ALA A 248 2.61 8.48 1.02
N LEU A 249 3.84 8.98 1.01
CA LEU A 249 4.18 10.30 0.48
C LEU A 249 3.86 10.39 -1.03
N ALA A 250 4.23 9.37 -1.82
CA ALA A 250 3.91 9.31 -3.25
C ALA A 250 2.39 9.37 -3.50
N MET A 251 1.61 8.68 -2.66
CA MET A 251 0.15 8.74 -2.75
C MET A 251 -0.38 10.16 -2.51
N LEU A 252 0.22 10.93 -1.61
CA LEU A 252 -0.16 12.34 -1.40
C LEU A 252 0.22 13.21 -2.60
N TYR A 253 1.38 12.97 -3.24
CA TYR A 253 1.72 13.66 -4.49
C TYR A 253 0.69 13.40 -5.59
N VAL A 254 0.26 12.14 -5.76
CA VAL A 254 -0.78 11.79 -6.74
C VAL A 254 -2.15 12.35 -6.34
N LEU A 255 -2.51 12.27 -5.05
CA LEU A 255 -3.77 12.83 -4.55
C LEU A 255 -3.90 14.32 -4.86
N LEU A 256 -2.82 15.08 -4.68
CA LEU A 256 -2.87 16.54 -4.77
C LEU A 256 -2.50 17.11 -6.14
N ASN A 257 -1.70 16.38 -6.94
CA ASN A 257 -1.16 16.85 -8.22
C ASN A 257 -1.46 15.92 -9.41
N GLY A 258 -1.98 14.70 -9.16
CA GLY A 258 -2.27 13.75 -10.23
C GLY A 258 -3.38 14.23 -11.17
N GLU A 259 -3.33 13.84 -12.42
CA GLU A 259 -4.36 14.13 -13.41
C GLU A 259 -5.52 13.13 -13.33
N ARG A 260 -6.76 13.62 -13.44
CA ARG A 260 -7.98 12.82 -13.43
C ARG A 260 -7.92 11.67 -14.43
N GLY A 261 -8.37 10.49 -14.01
CA GLY A 261 -8.41 9.29 -14.83
C GLY A 261 -7.06 8.60 -15.02
N ASN A 262 -5.97 9.17 -14.49
CA ASN A 262 -4.63 8.64 -14.69
C ASN A 262 -4.20 7.68 -13.57
N ALA A 263 -3.37 6.69 -13.96
CA ALA A 263 -2.67 5.81 -13.06
C ALA A 263 -1.19 6.22 -12.93
N TYR A 264 -0.61 5.95 -11.74
CA TYR A 264 0.78 6.26 -11.40
C TYR A 264 1.43 5.08 -10.70
N ASN A 265 2.54 4.59 -11.23
CA ASN A 265 3.38 3.62 -10.55
C ASN A 265 4.03 4.26 -9.31
N ILE A 266 4.06 3.51 -8.20
CA ILE A 266 4.81 3.91 -7.00
C ILE A 266 5.89 2.87 -6.73
N ALA A 267 7.14 3.28 -6.90
CA ALA A 267 8.34 2.50 -6.61
C ALA A 267 9.51 3.45 -6.34
N ASP A 268 10.49 2.98 -5.59
CA ASP A 268 11.78 3.63 -5.49
C ASP A 268 12.73 2.99 -6.51
N THR A 269 13.13 3.73 -7.55
CA THR A 269 13.99 3.24 -8.61
C THR A 269 15.41 2.90 -8.13
N SER A 270 15.83 3.43 -6.98
CA SER A 270 17.08 3.05 -6.31
C SER A 270 16.96 1.75 -5.50
N SER A 271 15.74 1.24 -5.31
CA SER A 271 15.43 0.07 -4.49
C SER A 271 14.94 -1.11 -5.36
N VAL A 272 15.75 -1.48 -6.36
CA VAL A 272 15.52 -2.63 -7.25
C VAL A 272 16.49 -3.73 -6.89
N PHE A 273 15.98 -4.78 -6.23
CA PHE A 273 16.78 -5.91 -5.77
C PHE A 273 15.95 -7.19 -5.68
N SER A 274 16.63 -8.33 -5.60
CA SER A 274 15.99 -9.65 -5.51
C SER A 274 15.43 -9.94 -4.11
N ILE A 275 14.53 -10.90 -4.03
CA ILE A 275 14.04 -11.42 -2.74
C ILE A 275 15.20 -11.99 -1.91
N ARG A 276 16.21 -12.56 -2.57
CA ARG A 276 17.42 -13.09 -1.93
C ARG A 276 18.25 -11.99 -1.29
N GLU A 277 18.52 -10.90 -2.01
CA GLU A 277 19.27 -9.75 -1.47
C GLU A 277 18.58 -9.14 -0.24
N MET A 278 17.23 -9.07 -0.24
CA MET A 278 16.48 -8.67 0.95
C MET A 278 16.71 -9.62 2.12
N ALA A 279 16.61 -10.94 1.89
CA ALA A 279 16.80 -11.94 2.93
C ALA A 279 18.23 -11.89 3.52
N GLU A 280 19.24 -11.82 2.65
CA GLU A 280 20.65 -11.76 3.04
C GLU A 280 20.96 -10.48 3.84
N THR A 281 20.42 -9.33 3.41
CA THR A 281 20.57 -8.05 4.11
C THR A 281 19.93 -8.09 5.50
N LEU A 282 18.69 -8.56 5.60
CA LEU A 282 17.98 -8.68 6.88
C LEU A 282 18.69 -9.65 7.82
N ALA A 283 19.15 -10.80 7.32
CA ALA A 283 19.90 -11.78 8.10
C ALA A 283 21.22 -11.18 8.62
N HIS A 284 21.97 -10.51 7.75
CA HIS A 284 23.23 -9.86 8.13
C HIS A 284 23.02 -8.78 9.20
N GLN A 285 22.03 -7.89 9.03
CA GLN A 285 21.71 -6.83 10.00
C GLN A 285 21.30 -7.37 11.37
N ALA A 286 20.76 -8.58 11.41
CA ALA A 286 20.32 -9.25 12.64
C ALA A 286 21.31 -10.27 13.20
N GLY A 287 22.48 -10.47 12.59
CA GLY A 287 23.45 -11.50 12.98
C GLY A 287 22.90 -12.92 12.78
N ARG A 288 22.10 -13.14 11.73
CA ARG A 288 21.45 -14.41 11.37
C ARG A 288 21.94 -14.89 10.01
N LYS A 289 21.47 -16.07 9.58
CA LYS A 289 21.81 -16.68 8.29
C LYS A 289 20.56 -16.84 7.42
N VAL A 290 20.78 -16.99 6.13
CA VAL A 290 19.76 -17.44 5.18
C VAL A 290 19.94 -18.95 4.98
N VAL A 291 18.88 -19.71 5.16
CA VAL A 291 18.81 -21.15 4.96
C VAL A 291 17.83 -21.45 3.83
N PHE A 292 18.26 -22.25 2.86
CA PHE A 292 17.40 -22.66 1.73
C PHE A 292 16.74 -23.99 2.04
N ALA A 293 15.39 -23.98 2.11
CA ALA A 293 14.55 -25.18 2.22
C ALA A 293 13.63 -25.22 1.02
N ILE A 294 14.21 -25.50 -0.17
CA ILE A 294 13.48 -25.48 -1.44
C ILE A 294 12.61 -26.75 -1.52
N PRO A 295 11.26 -26.62 -1.54
CA PRO A 295 10.37 -27.74 -1.62
C PRO A 295 10.44 -28.47 -2.96
N GLU A 296 10.04 -29.74 -2.97
CA GLU A 296 9.88 -30.51 -4.20
C GLU A 296 8.76 -29.93 -5.10
N ASP A 297 8.73 -30.33 -6.38
CA ASP A 297 7.93 -29.69 -7.44
C ASP A 297 6.41 -29.57 -7.16
N ALA A 298 5.85 -30.42 -6.32
CA ALA A 298 4.42 -30.40 -5.98
C ALA A 298 4.00 -29.14 -5.18
N GLU A 299 4.88 -28.58 -4.36
CA GLU A 299 4.61 -27.38 -3.53
C GLU A 299 4.90 -26.07 -4.24
N LYS A 300 5.66 -26.10 -5.35
CA LYS A 300 6.02 -24.92 -6.15
C LYS A 300 4.83 -24.26 -6.85
N LYS A 301 3.68 -24.94 -6.95
CA LYS A 301 2.47 -24.43 -7.63
C LYS A 301 1.89 -23.15 -6.99
N VAL A 302 2.26 -22.85 -5.76
CA VAL A 302 1.75 -21.69 -4.99
C VAL A 302 2.57 -20.41 -5.22
N PHE A 303 3.78 -20.53 -5.76
CA PHE A 303 4.66 -19.39 -5.95
C PHE A 303 4.33 -18.59 -7.22
N THR A 304 4.54 -17.29 -7.16
CA THR A 304 4.42 -16.43 -8.35
C THR A 304 5.44 -16.82 -9.41
N LYS A 305 4.99 -16.95 -10.65
CA LYS A 305 5.86 -17.23 -11.82
C LYS A 305 6.54 -15.95 -12.36
N ILE A 306 6.23 -14.78 -11.79
CA ILE A 306 6.79 -13.51 -12.24
C ILE A 306 8.23 -13.42 -11.76
N SER A 307 9.19 -13.49 -12.68
CA SER A 307 10.63 -13.36 -12.38
C SER A 307 11.07 -11.92 -12.23
N TYR A 308 10.44 -11.00 -12.95
CA TYR A 308 10.80 -9.58 -13.01
C TYR A 308 9.56 -8.70 -12.83
N ALA A 309 9.53 -7.90 -11.76
CA ALA A 309 8.48 -6.94 -11.49
C ALA A 309 9.11 -5.62 -11.04
N VAL A 310 9.68 -4.91 -12.00
CA VAL A 310 10.28 -3.58 -11.84
C VAL A 310 9.38 -2.56 -12.52
N PHE A 311 9.24 -1.38 -11.94
CA PHE A 311 8.32 -0.35 -12.41
C PHE A 311 9.07 0.93 -12.76
N ALA A 312 8.72 1.53 -13.89
CA ALA A 312 9.11 2.89 -14.24
C ALA A 312 8.24 3.88 -13.45
N THR A 313 8.82 5.00 -13.02
CA THR A 313 8.17 6.00 -12.16
C THR A 313 8.20 7.41 -12.75
N ASP A 314 8.53 7.55 -14.03
CA ASP A 314 8.66 8.85 -14.71
C ASP A 314 7.44 9.76 -14.50
N LYS A 315 6.21 9.19 -14.58
CA LYS A 315 4.96 9.94 -14.33
C LYS A 315 4.88 10.46 -12.89
N LEU A 316 5.27 9.68 -11.93
CA LEU A 316 5.26 10.07 -10.51
C LEU A 316 6.34 11.12 -10.24
N GLU A 317 7.53 10.92 -10.77
CA GLU A 317 8.66 11.85 -10.62
C GLU A 317 8.36 13.20 -11.27
N ALA A 318 7.62 13.22 -12.38
CA ALA A 318 7.16 14.45 -13.02
C ALA A 318 6.20 15.28 -12.12
N LEU A 319 5.53 14.67 -11.13
CA LEU A 319 4.77 15.38 -10.12
C LEU A 319 5.64 16.02 -9.02
N GLY A 320 6.98 15.82 -9.08
CA GLY A 320 7.93 16.33 -8.11
C GLY A 320 8.24 15.39 -6.94
N TRP A 321 7.69 14.17 -6.95
CA TRP A 321 7.99 13.19 -5.90
C TRP A 321 9.44 12.69 -5.95
N LYS A 322 10.01 12.51 -4.76
CA LYS A 322 11.28 11.84 -4.52
C LYS A 322 11.18 11.01 -3.24
N PRO A 323 11.89 9.87 -3.14
CA PRO A 323 11.95 9.13 -1.89
C PRO A 323 12.60 9.95 -0.78
N LEU A 324 12.23 9.66 0.47
CA LEU A 324 12.87 10.23 1.65
C LEU A 324 14.36 9.82 1.70
N ALA A 325 15.15 10.60 2.41
CA ALA A 325 16.58 10.33 2.57
C ALA A 325 16.85 8.95 3.18
N GLY A 326 18.00 8.40 2.84
CA GLY A 326 18.44 7.07 3.26
C GLY A 326 18.24 6.00 2.18
N ASP A 327 19.19 5.07 2.15
CA ASP A 327 19.12 3.91 1.26
C ASP A 327 18.14 2.84 1.78
N TRP A 328 17.86 1.85 0.95
CA TRP A 328 16.92 0.78 1.29
C TRP A 328 17.40 -0.09 2.47
N GLN A 329 18.71 -0.25 2.68
CA GLN A 329 19.27 -0.99 3.80
C GLN A 329 19.00 -0.27 5.13
N GLN A 330 19.15 1.05 5.16
CA GLN A 330 18.82 1.88 6.33
C GLN A 330 17.31 1.83 6.64
N LYS A 331 16.46 1.88 5.62
CA LYS A 331 14.99 1.78 5.74
C LYS A 331 14.56 0.39 6.23
N LEU A 332 15.25 -0.69 5.81
CA LEU A 332 15.04 -2.03 6.40
C LEU A 332 15.44 -2.07 7.87
N GLN A 333 16.56 -1.48 8.24
CA GLN A 333 17.01 -1.42 9.63
C GLN A 333 16.01 -0.61 10.49
N THR A 334 15.50 0.50 9.99
CA THR A 334 14.42 1.26 10.63
C THR A 334 13.20 0.39 10.87
N THR A 335 12.83 -0.44 9.88
CA THR A 335 11.69 -1.36 9.99
C THR A 335 11.89 -2.38 11.11
N ILE A 336 13.08 -2.99 11.19
CA ILE A 336 13.39 -3.97 12.25
C ILE A 336 13.33 -3.31 13.62
N ARG A 337 13.97 -2.16 13.79
CA ARG A 337 14.02 -1.45 15.09
C ARG A 337 12.64 -1.06 15.60
N GLU A 338 11.79 -0.50 14.71
CA GLU A 338 10.43 -0.11 15.06
C GLU A 338 9.57 -1.32 15.47
N GLU A 339 9.71 -2.46 14.78
CA GLU A 339 8.98 -3.68 15.15
C GLU A 339 9.52 -4.31 16.45
N MET A 340 10.82 -4.19 16.76
CA MET A 340 11.39 -4.59 18.05
C MET A 340 10.86 -3.75 19.20
N GLU A 341 10.82 -2.42 19.06
CA GLU A 341 10.29 -1.51 20.08
C GLU A 341 8.81 -1.77 20.38
N LYS A 342 8.04 -2.17 19.37
CA LYS A 342 6.61 -2.51 19.51
C LYS A 342 6.41 -3.86 20.23
N ALA A 343 7.38 -4.77 20.17
CA ALA A 343 7.30 -6.09 20.79
C ALA A 343 7.66 -6.07 22.29
N ASN A 344 8.38 -5.04 22.74
CA ASN A 344 8.75 -4.77 24.14
C ASN A 344 7.69 -3.91 24.84
#